data_518bb1f2f50680a472d671ddd60ee863
#
_entry.id   518bb1f2f50680a472d671ddd60ee863
#
_cell.length_a   1.000
_cell.length_b   1.000
_cell.length_c   1.000
_cell.angle_alpha   90.00
_cell.angle_beta   90.00
_cell.angle_gamma   90.00
#
_symmetry.space_group_name_H-M   'P 1'
#
loop_
_entity.id
_entity.type
_entity.pdbx_description
1 polymer ?
#
loop_
_entity_poly.entity_id
_entity_poly.type
_entity_poly.pdbx_seq_one_letter_code
_entity_poly.pdbx_strand_id
1 'polypeptide(L)'
;MNAPDTTTAAATAWALGKDGSPSRFINRELSWLAFNERVLEESSNSNHPLLERLRFLSIAASNSEEFAMVRVAGLKGQVEAGITSQSDDGRTPREQLAAISLKIRELSDKQQELWGVLRRELADAGIKVQVPDQLAPHDREWLRTFFLDRVFPVVTPMAVDPTHPFPFIPNFGFGLVPVSYTHLTLPTKVTV
;
A
#
# COMPACT_ATOMS: atom_id res chain seq x y z
N MET A 1 -1.68 1.26 -40.47
CA MET A 1 -0.41 1.62 -39.81
C MET A 1 -0.70 1.48 -38.34
N ASN A 2 -0.48 0.28 -37.78
CA ASN A 2 -0.82 -0.03 -36.39
C ASN A 2 0.23 0.60 -35.48
N ALA A 3 -0.22 1.35 -34.48
CA ALA A 3 0.64 1.85 -33.42
C ALA A 3 1.29 0.66 -32.68
N PRO A 4 2.56 0.73 -32.31
CA PRO A 4 3.19 -0.33 -31.55
C PRO A 4 2.51 -0.46 -30.18
N ASP A 5 2.17 -1.70 -29.86
CA ASP A 5 1.54 -2.10 -28.61
C ASP A 5 2.46 -1.76 -27.43
N THR A 6 2.19 -0.65 -26.75
CA THR A 6 2.95 -0.17 -25.56
C THR A 6 2.84 -1.12 -24.38
N THR A 7 1.91 -2.06 -24.41
CA THR A 7 1.69 -3.07 -23.37
C THR A 7 2.85 -4.07 -23.27
N THR A 8 3.55 -4.33 -24.38
CA THR A 8 4.63 -5.32 -24.42
C THR A 8 5.94 -4.82 -23.79
N ALA A 9 6.20 -3.51 -23.80
CA ALA A 9 7.46 -2.94 -23.30
C ALA A 9 7.54 -2.89 -21.76
N ALA A 10 6.42 -2.59 -21.09
CA ALA A 10 6.36 -2.56 -19.62
C ALA A 10 6.40 -3.97 -19.00
N ALA A 11 5.85 -4.96 -19.68
CA ALA A 11 5.79 -6.36 -19.23
C ALA A 11 7.17 -7.04 -19.15
N THR A 12 8.21 -6.46 -19.74
CA THR A 12 9.52 -7.12 -19.87
C THR A 12 10.58 -6.62 -18.88
N ALA A 13 10.34 -5.52 -18.19
CA ALA A 13 11.34 -4.93 -17.28
C ALA A 13 11.76 -5.86 -16.12
N TRP A 14 10.87 -6.73 -15.66
CA TRP A 14 11.12 -7.72 -14.62
C TRP A 14 11.90 -8.95 -15.11
N ALA A 15 11.94 -9.17 -16.42
CA ALA A 15 12.67 -10.27 -17.07
C ALA A 15 14.12 -9.88 -17.44
N LEU A 16 14.53 -8.64 -17.14
CA LEU A 16 15.89 -8.19 -17.40
C LEU A 16 16.79 -8.49 -16.20
N GLY A 17 18.01 -8.94 -16.48
CA GLY A 17 19.07 -9.04 -15.50
C GLY A 17 19.48 -7.67 -14.96
N LYS A 18 20.38 -7.68 -13.99
CA LYS A 18 20.93 -6.49 -13.33
C LYS A 18 21.56 -5.49 -14.32
N ASP A 19 22.14 -5.98 -15.39
CA ASP A 19 22.81 -5.22 -16.46
C ASP A 19 21.86 -4.80 -17.60
N GLY A 20 20.56 -5.04 -17.46
CA GLY A 20 19.56 -4.76 -18.48
C GLY A 20 19.52 -5.78 -19.63
N SER A 21 20.34 -6.82 -19.59
CA SER A 21 20.29 -7.93 -20.56
C SER A 21 19.14 -8.87 -20.27
N PRO A 22 18.64 -9.64 -21.25
CA PRO A 22 17.67 -10.71 -20.98
C PRO A 22 18.23 -11.70 -19.96
N SER A 23 17.57 -11.79 -18.80
CA SER A 23 17.98 -12.71 -17.75
C SER A 23 17.46 -14.11 -18.05
N ARG A 24 18.31 -15.11 -17.80
CA ARG A 24 17.90 -16.52 -17.82
C ARG A 24 16.91 -16.83 -16.71
N PHE A 25 16.95 -16.08 -15.64
CA PHE A 25 16.12 -16.25 -14.45
C PHE A 25 15.32 -14.97 -14.17
N ILE A 26 14.10 -15.15 -13.79
CA ILE A 26 13.18 -14.07 -13.40
C ILE A 26 13.28 -13.87 -11.90
N ASN A 27 13.42 -12.60 -11.46
CA ASN A 27 13.34 -12.32 -10.03
C ASN A 27 11.96 -12.69 -9.50
N ARG A 28 11.94 -13.53 -8.48
CA ARG A 28 10.72 -14.09 -7.89
C ARG A 28 9.81 -12.99 -7.34
N GLU A 29 10.37 -12.00 -6.66
CA GLU A 29 9.60 -10.95 -5.99
C GLU A 29 9.01 -9.96 -7.01
N LEU A 30 9.77 -9.60 -8.03
CA LEU A 30 9.28 -8.74 -9.11
C LEU A 30 8.22 -9.46 -9.96
N SER A 31 8.38 -10.76 -10.19
CA SER A 31 7.37 -11.59 -10.86
C SER A 31 6.05 -11.62 -10.09
N TRP A 32 6.14 -11.71 -8.76
CA TRP A 32 4.95 -11.68 -7.90
C TRP A 32 4.24 -10.30 -7.97
N LEU A 33 4.99 -9.21 -7.97
CA LEU A 33 4.42 -7.87 -8.13
C LEU A 33 3.77 -7.69 -9.51
N ALA A 34 4.37 -8.26 -10.58
CA ALA A 34 3.78 -8.26 -11.91
C ALA A 34 2.48 -9.09 -11.96
N PHE A 35 2.39 -10.19 -11.19
CA PHE A 35 1.12 -10.90 -11.02
C PHE A 35 0.07 -10.02 -10.33
N ASN A 36 0.44 -9.34 -9.24
CA ASN A 36 -0.50 -8.46 -8.54
C ASN A 36 -0.95 -7.26 -9.39
N GLU A 37 -0.09 -6.78 -10.30
CA GLU A 37 -0.46 -5.77 -11.28
C GLU A 37 -1.60 -6.26 -12.20
N ARG A 38 -1.54 -7.51 -12.67
CA ARG A 38 -2.63 -8.10 -13.46
C ARG A 38 -3.93 -8.25 -12.67
N VAL A 39 -3.83 -8.57 -11.38
CA VAL A 39 -5.01 -8.55 -10.48
C VAL A 39 -5.60 -7.14 -10.40
N LEU A 40 -4.75 -6.13 -10.31
CA LEU A 40 -5.17 -4.72 -10.29
C LEU A 40 -5.82 -4.30 -11.62
N GLU A 41 -5.33 -4.76 -12.75
CA GLU A 41 -5.88 -4.49 -14.08
C GLU A 41 -7.35 -4.91 -14.21
N GLU A 42 -7.76 -5.99 -13.54
CA GLU A 42 -9.17 -6.43 -13.54
C GLU A 42 -10.11 -5.39 -12.91
N SER A 43 -9.61 -4.49 -12.08
CA SER A 43 -10.40 -3.38 -11.55
C SER A 43 -10.78 -2.34 -12.61
N SER A 44 -10.07 -2.28 -13.74
CA SER A 44 -10.38 -1.44 -14.89
C SER A 44 -11.20 -2.15 -15.97
N ASN A 45 -11.36 -3.46 -15.88
CA ASN A 45 -12.05 -4.27 -16.87
C ASN A 45 -13.58 -4.04 -16.79
N SER A 46 -14.11 -3.32 -17.79
CA SER A 46 -15.54 -2.96 -17.85
C SER A 46 -16.49 -4.16 -18.05
N ASN A 47 -15.98 -5.34 -18.35
CA ASN A 47 -16.77 -6.57 -18.40
C ASN A 47 -17.19 -7.07 -17.00
N HIS A 48 -16.53 -6.59 -15.94
CA HIS A 48 -16.91 -6.89 -14.58
C HIS A 48 -17.92 -5.87 -14.04
N PRO A 49 -18.89 -6.31 -13.23
CA PRO A 49 -19.75 -5.40 -12.47
C PRO A 49 -18.93 -4.44 -11.59
N LEU A 50 -19.44 -3.23 -11.35
CA LEU A 50 -18.75 -2.17 -10.63
C LEU A 50 -18.21 -2.63 -9.25
N LEU A 51 -19.00 -3.37 -8.48
CA LEU A 51 -18.58 -3.86 -7.16
C LEU A 51 -17.52 -4.97 -7.25
N GLU A 52 -17.50 -5.77 -8.30
CA GLU A 52 -16.43 -6.73 -8.53
C GLU A 52 -15.11 -6.03 -8.93
N ARG A 53 -15.19 -4.97 -9.72
CA ARG A 53 -14.03 -4.11 -10.02
C ARG A 53 -13.45 -3.48 -8.74
N LEU A 54 -14.31 -2.98 -7.86
CA LEU A 54 -13.89 -2.50 -6.53
C LEU A 54 -13.25 -3.61 -5.69
N ARG A 55 -13.79 -4.83 -5.77
CA ARG A 55 -13.24 -5.99 -5.07
C ARG A 55 -11.84 -6.35 -5.57
N PHE A 56 -11.58 -6.31 -6.89
CA PHE A 56 -10.25 -6.54 -7.44
C PHE A 56 -9.25 -5.48 -6.97
N LEU A 57 -9.65 -4.20 -6.89
CA LEU A 57 -8.82 -3.15 -6.31
C LEU A 57 -8.46 -3.45 -4.85
N SER A 58 -9.43 -3.88 -4.04
CA SER A 58 -9.22 -4.27 -2.64
C SER A 58 -8.30 -5.48 -2.51
N ILE A 59 -8.46 -6.51 -3.35
CA ILE A 59 -7.60 -7.70 -3.37
C ILE A 59 -6.16 -7.30 -3.71
N ALA A 60 -5.97 -6.46 -4.72
CA ALA A 60 -4.62 -6.01 -5.11
C ALA A 60 -3.93 -5.20 -3.99
N ALA A 61 -4.70 -4.39 -3.24
CA ALA A 61 -4.18 -3.66 -2.08
C ALA A 61 -3.78 -4.61 -0.94
N SER A 62 -4.64 -5.57 -0.62
CA SER A 62 -4.38 -6.59 0.41
C SER A 62 -3.14 -7.43 0.08
N ASN A 63 -3.01 -7.84 -1.17
CA ASN A 63 -1.85 -8.56 -1.67
C ASN A 63 -0.55 -7.75 -1.51
N SER A 64 -0.60 -6.43 -1.80
CA SER A 64 0.57 -5.56 -1.67
C SER A 64 1.02 -5.42 -0.22
N GLU A 65 0.08 -5.35 0.72
CA GLU A 65 0.38 -5.26 2.15
C GLU A 65 0.99 -6.56 2.68
N GLU A 66 0.41 -7.71 2.36
CA GLU A 66 0.96 -9.01 2.73
C GLU A 66 2.37 -9.21 2.16
N PHE A 67 2.58 -8.83 0.90
CA PHE A 67 3.89 -8.86 0.27
C PHE A 67 4.91 -8.00 1.05
N ALA A 68 4.52 -6.79 1.45
CA ALA A 68 5.39 -5.90 2.22
C ALA A 68 5.77 -6.51 3.58
N MET A 69 4.79 -7.06 4.29
CA MET A 69 5.01 -7.65 5.61
C MET A 69 5.87 -8.90 5.60
N VAL A 70 5.77 -9.72 4.57
CA VAL A 70 6.48 -11.01 4.50
C VAL A 70 7.78 -10.88 3.70
N ARG A 71 7.68 -10.39 2.46
CA ARG A 71 8.81 -10.40 1.52
C ARG A 71 9.76 -9.24 1.72
N VAL A 72 9.22 -8.02 1.79
CA VAL A 72 10.05 -6.82 2.00
C VAL A 72 10.69 -6.86 3.39
N ALA A 73 9.95 -7.27 4.42
CA ALA A 73 10.50 -7.43 5.76
C ALA A 73 11.63 -8.46 5.80
N GLY A 74 11.45 -9.62 5.15
CA GLY A 74 12.50 -10.64 5.04
C GLY A 74 13.77 -10.14 4.35
N LEU A 75 13.62 -9.42 3.23
CA LEU A 75 14.76 -8.82 2.53
C LEU A 75 15.45 -7.71 3.36
N LYS A 76 14.68 -6.90 4.10
CA LYS A 76 15.25 -5.91 5.03
C LYS A 76 16.09 -6.60 6.11
N GLY A 77 15.58 -7.66 6.72
CA GLY A 77 16.33 -8.44 7.72
C GLY A 77 17.62 -9.01 7.15
N GLN A 78 17.62 -9.47 5.89
CA GLN A 78 18.86 -9.93 5.21
C GLN A 78 19.87 -8.79 5.04
N VAL A 79 19.41 -7.61 4.63
CA VAL A 79 20.28 -6.42 4.49
C VAL A 79 20.86 -5.99 5.85
N GLU A 80 20.06 -6.00 6.91
CA GLU A 80 20.48 -5.68 8.28
C GLU A 80 21.50 -6.69 8.81
N ALA A 81 21.34 -7.98 8.46
CA ALA A 81 22.29 -9.03 8.78
C ALA A 81 23.56 -9.01 7.90
N GLY A 82 23.69 -8.05 6.98
CA GLY A 82 24.86 -7.92 6.10
C GLY A 82 24.94 -8.99 5.01
N ILE A 83 23.84 -9.69 4.69
CA ILE A 83 23.80 -10.73 3.67
C ILE A 83 23.93 -10.08 2.29
N THR A 84 24.91 -10.55 1.50
CA THR A 84 25.19 -10.08 0.13
C THR A 84 25.05 -11.18 -0.93
N SER A 85 24.64 -12.39 -0.53
CA SER A 85 24.41 -13.49 -1.47
C SER A 85 23.36 -13.08 -2.51
N GLN A 86 23.64 -13.39 -3.77
CA GLN A 86 22.77 -13.04 -4.88
C GLN A 86 21.67 -14.09 -5.06
N SER A 87 20.50 -13.64 -5.48
CA SER A 87 19.44 -14.49 -6.03
C SER A 87 19.82 -14.99 -7.43
N ASP A 88 19.08 -15.98 -7.95
CA ASP A 88 19.36 -16.61 -9.24
C ASP A 88 19.40 -15.60 -10.43
N ASP A 89 18.73 -14.47 -10.32
CA ASP A 89 18.77 -13.36 -11.28
C ASP A 89 19.95 -12.38 -11.06
N GLY A 90 20.88 -12.71 -10.14
CA GLY A 90 22.09 -11.95 -9.87
C GLY A 90 21.93 -10.73 -8.96
N ARG A 91 20.77 -10.49 -8.37
CA ARG A 91 20.53 -9.35 -7.47
C ARG A 91 20.83 -9.70 -6.03
N THR A 92 21.55 -8.80 -5.35
CA THR A 92 21.69 -8.81 -3.89
C THR A 92 20.36 -8.43 -3.21
N PRO A 93 20.14 -8.73 -1.91
CA PRO A 93 18.94 -8.29 -1.18
C PRO A 93 18.69 -6.78 -1.26
N ARG A 94 19.75 -5.97 -1.22
CA ARG A 94 19.65 -4.51 -1.34
C ARG A 94 19.18 -4.06 -2.73
N GLU A 95 19.67 -4.71 -3.78
CA GLU A 95 19.27 -4.41 -5.16
C GLU A 95 17.83 -4.87 -5.43
N GLN A 96 17.42 -6.00 -4.86
CA GLN A 96 16.04 -6.44 -4.90
C GLN A 96 15.11 -5.43 -4.22
N LEU A 97 15.44 -4.96 -3.00
CA LEU A 97 14.65 -3.95 -2.30
C LEU A 97 14.51 -2.65 -3.10
N ALA A 98 15.58 -2.20 -3.76
CA ALA A 98 15.52 -1.01 -4.60
C ALA A 98 14.55 -1.17 -5.78
N ALA A 99 14.63 -2.30 -6.50
CA ALA A 99 13.73 -2.61 -7.62
C ALA A 99 12.27 -2.81 -7.16
N ILE A 100 12.06 -3.51 -6.06
CA ILE A 100 10.74 -3.70 -5.43
C ILE A 100 10.13 -2.36 -5.05
N SER A 101 10.89 -1.45 -4.44
CA SER A 101 10.40 -0.14 -4.00
C SER A 101 9.89 0.71 -5.16
N LEU A 102 10.55 0.65 -6.32
CA LEU A 102 10.09 1.32 -7.53
C LEU A 102 8.77 0.72 -8.02
N LYS A 103 8.70 -0.62 -8.10
CA LYS A 103 7.50 -1.29 -8.59
C LYS A 103 6.29 -1.13 -7.67
N ILE A 104 6.49 -1.16 -6.36
CA ILE A 104 5.42 -0.89 -5.38
C ILE A 104 4.88 0.53 -5.55
N ARG A 105 5.75 1.52 -5.79
CA ARG A 105 5.32 2.91 -6.02
C ARG A 105 4.45 3.03 -7.26
N GLU A 106 4.88 2.44 -8.39
CA GLU A 106 4.10 2.40 -9.62
C GLU A 106 2.71 1.75 -9.40
N LEU A 107 2.66 0.63 -8.68
CA LEU A 107 1.40 -0.05 -8.36
C LEU A 107 0.50 0.83 -7.46
N SER A 108 1.07 1.52 -6.47
CA SER A 108 0.33 2.41 -5.59
C SER A 108 -0.27 3.59 -6.35
N ASP A 109 0.48 4.18 -7.27
CA ASP A 109 -0.01 5.28 -8.11
C ASP A 109 -1.18 4.80 -9.00
N LYS A 110 -1.05 3.64 -9.65
CA LYS A 110 -2.14 3.01 -10.43
C LYS A 110 -3.37 2.72 -9.56
N GLN A 111 -3.19 2.21 -8.34
CA GLN A 111 -4.28 1.95 -7.39
C GLN A 111 -5.05 3.24 -7.06
N GLN A 112 -4.33 4.35 -6.82
CA GLN A 112 -4.95 5.63 -6.52
C GLN A 112 -5.73 6.19 -7.73
N GLU A 113 -5.20 6.08 -8.92
CA GLU A 113 -5.89 6.47 -10.14
C GLU A 113 -7.19 5.69 -10.34
N LEU A 114 -7.12 4.36 -10.23
CA LEU A 114 -8.27 3.46 -10.37
C LEU A 114 -9.31 3.70 -9.27
N TRP A 115 -8.88 3.94 -8.02
CA TRP A 115 -9.77 4.34 -6.96
C TRP A 115 -10.51 5.63 -7.28
N GLY A 116 -9.81 6.63 -7.84
CA GLY A 116 -10.43 7.88 -8.29
C GLY A 116 -11.51 7.69 -9.36
N VAL A 117 -11.31 6.73 -10.26
CA VAL A 117 -12.32 6.36 -11.29
C VAL A 117 -13.50 5.65 -10.64
N LEU A 118 -13.24 4.57 -9.91
CA LEU A 118 -14.28 3.75 -9.28
C LEU A 118 -15.13 4.54 -8.28
N ARG A 119 -14.52 5.47 -7.53
CA ARG A 119 -15.22 6.34 -6.60
C ARG A 119 -16.28 7.21 -7.29
N ARG A 120 -16.00 7.71 -8.50
CA ARG A 120 -16.97 8.48 -9.29
C ARG A 120 -18.11 7.59 -9.79
N GLU A 121 -17.77 6.43 -10.37
CA GLU A 121 -18.76 5.46 -10.84
C GLU A 121 -19.67 4.96 -9.70
N LEU A 122 -19.10 4.75 -8.50
CA LEU A 122 -19.87 4.42 -7.29
C LEU A 122 -20.85 5.54 -6.90
N ALA A 123 -20.38 6.79 -6.96
CA ALA A 123 -21.24 7.95 -6.65
C ALA A 123 -22.40 8.07 -7.64
N ASP A 124 -22.16 7.83 -8.92
CA ASP A 124 -23.19 7.80 -9.98
C ASP A 124 -24.20 6.66 -9.74
N ALA A 125 -23.75 5.55 -9.19
CA ALA A 125 -24.59 4.41 -8.76
C ALA A 125 -25.27 4.64 -7.39
N GLY A 126 -25.13 5.81 -6.77
CA GLY A 126 -25.74 6.15 -5.48
C GLY A 126 -24.92 5.77 -4.24
N ILE A 127 -23.72 5.21 -4.42
CA ILE A 127 -22.80 4.84 -3.33
C ILE A 127 -21.75 5.91 -3.14
N LYS A 128 -21.87 6.72 -2.10
CA LYS A 128 -20.99 7.87 -1.87
C LYS A 128 -20.01 7.61 -0.74
N VAL A 129 -18.71 7.68 -1.04
CA VAL A 129 -17.65 7.72 -0.02
C VAL A 129 -17.36 9.19 0.30
N GLN A 130 -17.83 9.63 1.47
CA GLN A 130 -17.76 11.02 1.90
C GLN A 130 -16.61 11.23 2.88
N VAL A 131 -16.02 12.43 2.85
CA VAL A 131 -15.10 12.91 3.88
C VAL A 131 -15.88 13.72 4.95
N PRO A 132 -15.34 13.88 6.17
CA PRO A 132 -16.06 14.53 7.27
C PRO A 132 -16.68 15.87 6.94
N ASP A 133 -16.00 16.69 6.11
CA ASP A 133 -16.49 18.03 5.73
C ASP A 133 -17.69 18.01 4.77
N GLN A 134 -17.95 16.87 4.13
CA GLN A 134 -19.07 16.65 3.21
C GLN A 134 -20.30 16.07 3.89
N LEU A 135 -20.20 15.75 5.18
CA LEU A 135 -21.30 15.16 5.93
C LEU A 135 -22.34 16.20 6.32
N ALA A 136 -23.60 15.82 6.23
CA ALA A 136 -24.69 16.62 6.78
C ALA A 136 -24.56 16.72 8.32
N PRO A 137 -25.06 17.81 8.94
CA PRO A 137 -24.93 17.99 10.40
C PRO A 137 -25.46 16.81 11.22
N HIS A 138 -26.59 16.20 10.81
CA HIS A 138 -27.16 15.04 11.49
C HIS A 138 -26.29 13.77 11.39
N ASP A 139 -25.65 13.54 10.23
CA ASP A 139 -24.75 12.41 10.05
C ASP A 139 -23.48 12.57 10.90
N ARG A 140 -22.98 13.80 10.99
CA ARG A 140 -21.81 14.12 11.82
C ARG A 140 -22.11 13.90 13.30
N GLU A 141 -23.28 14.30 13.78
CA GLU A 141 -23.68 14.08 15.17
C GLU A 141 -23.90 12.59 15.46
N TRP A 142 -24.50 11.85 14.53
CA TRP A 142 -24.63 10.40 14.64
C TRP A 142 -23.27 9.70 14.72
N LEU A 143 -22.34 10.08 13.83
CA LEU A 143 -20.97 9.52 13.83
C LEU A 143 -20.21 9.84 15.11
N ARG A 144 -20.40 11.06 15.66
CA ARG A 144 -19.80 11.44 16.94
C ARG A 144 -20.31 10.54 18.08
N THR A 145 -21.61 10.36 18.14
CA THR A 145 -22.23 9.48 19.14
C THR A 145 -21.75 8.05 18.98
N PHE A 146 -21.77 7.54 17.76
CA PHE A 146 -21.26 6.20 17.46
C PHE A 146 -19.79 6.03 17.87
N PHE A 147 -18.95 7.03 17.58
CA PHE A 147 -17.54 6.99 17.97
C PHE A 147 -17.39 6.94 19.48
N LEU A 148 -18.06 7.81 20.21
CA LEU A 148 -17.96 7.87 21.68
C LEU A 148 -18.50 6.60 22.36
N ASP A 149 -19.56 6.01 21.81
CA ASP A 149 -20.21 4.86 22.44
C ASP A 149 -19.58 3.53 22.07
N ARG A 150 -19.02 3.42 20.85
CA ARG A 150 -18.59 2.13 20.28
C ARG A 150 -17.11 2.02 19.99
N VAL A 151 -16.47 3.12 19.62
CA VAL A 151 -15.06 3.12 19.19
C VAL A 151 -14.15 3.59 20.33
N PHE A 152 -14.43 4.74 20.91
CA PHE A 152 -13.61 5.34 21.96
C PHE A 152 -13.35 4.41 23.16
N PRO A 153 -14.33 3.63 23.67
CA PRO A 153 -14.08 2.75 24.83
C PRO A 153 -13.09 1.60 24.54
N VAL A 154 -12.85 1.25 23.29
CA VAL A 154 -11.92 0.17 22.90
C VAL A 154 -10.55 0.70 22.42
N VAL A 155 -10.41 2.02 22.28
CA VAL A 155 -9.12 2.64 21.95
C VAL A 155 -8.23 2.60 23.15
N THR A 156 -7.08 1.95 23.02
CA THR A 156 -6.09 1.85 24.10
C THR A 156 -4.90 2.77 23.77
N PRO A 157 -4.67 3.85 24.54
CA PRO A 157 -3.46 4.64 24.39
C PRO A 157 -2.24 3.83 24.86
N MET A 158 -1.18 3.83 24.05
CA MET A 158 0.09 3.17 24.36
C MET A 158 1.22 4.21 24.32
N ALA A 159 2.09 4.18 25.32
CA ALA A 159 3.30 4.98 25.29
C ALA A 159 4.36 4.29 24.42
N VAL A 160 5.06 5.06 23.60
CA VAL A 160 6.22 4.61 22.83
C VAL A 160 7.42 5.43 23.29
N ASP A 161 8.29 4.82 24.09
CA ASP A 161 9.48 5.43 24.64
C ASP A 161 10.62 4.37 24.71
N PRO A 162 11.84 4.74 25.13
CA PRO A 162 12.96 3.80 25.21
C PRO A 162 12.72 2.58 26.12
N THR A 163 11.75 2.65 27.04
CA THR A 163 11.41 1.56 27.97
C THR A 163 10.25 0.70 27.49
N HIS A 164 9.47 1.21 26.51
CA HIS A 164 8.34 0.51 25.94
C HIS A 164 8.58 0.24 24.45
N PRO A 165 8.63 -1.04 24.02
CA PRO A 165 8.85 -1.37 22.63
C PRO A 165 7.71 -0.85 21.76
N PHE A 166 8.03 -0.56 20.49
CA PHE A 166 7.03 -0.16 19.51
C PHE A 166 5.94 -1.26 19.41
N PRO A 167 4.66 -0.90 19.49
CA PRO A 167 3.59 -1.88 19.47
C PRO A 167 3.49 -2.59 18.12
N PHE A 168 3.07 -3.83 18.15
CA PHE A 168 2.72 -4.55 16.93
C PHE A 168 1.46 -3.93 16.31
N ILE A 169 1.56 -3.47 15.07
CA ILE A 169 0.43 -2.96 14.30
C ILE A 169 0.04 -4.07 13.31
N PRO A 170 -1.19 -4.62 13.43
CA PRO A 170 -1.64 -5.65 12.50
C PRO A 170 -1.85 -5.08 11.09
N ASN A 171 -1.98 -5.97 10.10
CA ASN A 171 -2.34 -5.60 8.73
C ASN A 171 -3.62 -4.75 8.72
N PHE A 172 -3.62 -3.70 7.90
CA PHE A 172 -4.71 -2.72 7.86
C PHE A 172 -5.00 -2.03 9.21
N GLY A 173 -4.10 -2.18 10.17
CA GLY A 173 -4.18 -1.47 11.45
C GLY A 173 -4.06 0.04 11.23
N PHE A 174 -4.90 0.80 11.94
CA PHE A 174 -4.87 2.26 11.94
C PHE A 174 -4.47 2.76 13.32
N GLY A 175 -3.52 3.69 13.38
CA GLY A 175 -3.07 4.29 14.63
C GLY A 175 -2.85 5.79 14.48
N LEU A 176 -3.20 6.55 15.50
CA LEU A 176 -2.83 7.95 15.65
C LEU A 176 -1.61 8.03 16.56
N VAL A 177 -0.56 8.72 16.10
CA VAL A 177 0.68 8.88 16.88
C VAL A 177 0.80 10.35 17.30
N PRO A 178 0.24 10.76 18.46
CA PRO A 178 0.48 12.08 19.01
C PRO A 178 1.91 12.16 19.56
N VAL A 179 2.65 13.19 19.15
CA VAL A 179 3.99 13.46 19.71
C VAL A 179 3.84 14.48 20.81
N SER A 180 4.26 14.10 22.04
CA SER A 180 4.28 14.99 23.20
C SER A 180 5.70 15.18 23.71
N TYR A 181 6.10 16.42 23.93
CA TYR A 181 7.37 16.76 24.57
C TYR A 181 7.12 17.15 26.03
N THR A 182 7.68 16.39 26.94
CA THR A 182 7.52 16.63 28.40
C THR A 182 8.57 17.57 29.00
N HIS A 183 9.49 18.13 28.19
CA HIS A 183 10.48 19.07 28.67
C HIS A 183 9.94 20.50 28.80
N LEU A 184 9.91 21.00 30.01
CA LEU A 184 9.30 22.24 30.49
C LEU A 184 9.93 23.57 30.01
N THR A 185 10.79 23.59 28.98
CA THR A 185 11.51 24.81 28.58
C THR A 185 11.29 25.27 27.14
N LEU A 186 10.44 24.61 26.37
CA LEU A 186 10.12 25.05 25.02
C LEU A 186 8.59 25.19 24.82
N PRO A 187 8.13 26.26 24.13
CA PRO A 187 6.71 26.41 23.85
C PRO A 187 6.21 25.25 22.99
N THR A 188 5.16 24.61 23.43
CA THR A 188 4.52 23.48 22.77
C THR A 188 4.00 23.92 21.39
N LYS A 189 4.69 23.59 20.32
CA LYS A 189 4.09 23.62 18.99
C LYS A 189 3.36 22.29 18.79
N VAL A 190 2.06 22.34 18.91
CA VAL A 190 1.19 21.28 18.43
C VAL A 190 1.12 21.47 16.91
N THR A 191 1.72 20.57 16.15
CA THR A 191 1.48 20.46 14.71
C THR A 191 0.44 19.35 14.51
N VAL A 192 -0.74 19.78 14.11
CA VAL A 192 -1.83 18.90 13.68
C VAL A 192 -1.58 18.50 12.23
#